data_24777182d795257d5a79f6327c8d2f4a
#
_entry.id   24777182d795257d5a79f6327c8d2f4a
#
_cell.length_a   1.000
_cell.length_b   1.000
_cell.length_c   1.000
_cell.angle_alpha   90.00
_cell.angle_beta   90.00
_cell.angle_gamma   90.00
#
_symmetry.space_group_name_H-M   'P 1'
#
loop_
_entity.id
_entity.type
_entity.pdbx_description
1 polymer ?
#
loop_
_entity_poly.entity_id
_entity_poly.type
_entity_poly.pdbx_seq_one_letter_code
_entity_poly.pdbx_strand_id
1 'polypeptide(L)'
;MPGQAQNDAPQTNRAADSSPFVESIGVRPQPQGLAIEIALSAPYVPHAVQLTNPERSVFDFPGYHLRGGNLRIVVNRGPVQQIRASLFQAHPPVARIVVDSKETLKFAVKPAGNKIVVEITFAPGVNPPSAVKASDAPRKEPAKAIAAPRDVQNPPIAAAGAASRPTACGLQVRVRALRREELQTLEDKAASGDPEAQTTLALAYHDSVLLKNNDSEALKLLHQAADHRFMAAEELLGIFLERGLGVGQPSPLEAIDWYEKAVQQGSLDAATNIALMYEDGIGIPKNSAQALTWFGRTAEGGARAAQYSLALIYRQCNGLLQNPNEYVRWLTAPAEQGVVPALLDLGAYSMHPPDGVKPDLDRALHSYQKAGELGSAPAQAIMGDIYASGVLGKPDFGQALKWYRKGAEQGQSDAQYGLGMLYARGEGLPVDKEEARRLFASAADQGLGEAQLYLGILLEEGVGGPADKPKATHYYKLAAEQGLPAAQFRLGALLGRNKESVSDRIEAYKWLMLAQPSIPKSSTALNDLRKSMSAEDVAAANRQADEWRKAHPQMPQ
;
A
#
# COMPACT_ATOMS: atom_id res chain seq x y z
N MET A 1 9.59 -12.70 -68.45
CA MET A 1 9.70 -11.31 -67.99
C MET A 1 9.00 -11.22 -66.66
N PRO A 2 9.70 -10.97 -65.52
CA PRO A 2 9.11 -10.93 -64.21
C PRO A 2 8.68 -9.50 -63.83
N GLY A 3 7.45 -9.36 -63.31
CA GLY A 3 6.93 -8.13 -62.79
C GLY A 3 7.52 -7.77 -61.42
N GLN A 4 7.88 -6.53 -61.28
CA GLN A 4 8.38 -5.92 -60.06
C GLN A 4 7.24 -5.83 -59.01
N ALA A 5 7.45 -6.44 -57.86
CA ALA A 5 6.64 -6.19 -56.68
C ALA A 5 7.17 -4.93 -55.96
N GLN A 6 6.38 -3.88 -55.88
CA GLN A 6 6.65 -2.72 -55.06
C GLN A 6 6.37 -3.10 -53.58
N ASN A 7 7.37 -2.91 -52.76
CA ASN A 7 7.25 -2.94 -51.29
C ASN A 7 6.65 -1.61 -50.81
N ASP A 8 5.36 -1.62 -50.52
CA ASP A 8 4.73 -0.57 -49.73
C ASP A 8 4.85 -0.95 -48.23
N ALA A 9 5.79 -0.33 -47.56
CA ALA A 9 5.84 -0.33 -46.09
C ALA A 9 4.73 0.61 -45.56
N PRO A 10 3.95 0.19 -44.56
CA PRO A 10 2.94 1.08 -43.99
C PRO A 10 3.61 2.24 -43.27
N GLN A 11 3.39 3.44 -43.72
CA GLN A 11 3.69 4.67 -43.00
C GLN A 11 2.84 4.68 -41.73
N THR A 12 3.48 4.53 -40.57
CA THR A 12 2.86 4.78 -39.27
C THR A 12 2.56 6.27 -39.19
N ASN A 13 1.33 6.64 -39.46
CA ASN A 13 0.77 7.94 -39.09
C ASN A 13 0.82 8.04 -37.56
N ARG A 14 1.82 8.73 -37.00
CA ARG A 14 1.73 9.32 -35.67
C ARG A 14 0.59 10.36 -35.75
N ALA A 15 -0.61 9.98 -35.34
CA ALA A 15 -1.65 10.92 -34.99
C ALA A 15 -1.03 11.87 -33.93
N ALA A 16 -0.92 13.16 -34.27
CA ALA A 16 -0.57 14.18 -33.32
C ALA A 16 -1.59 14.10 -32.18
N ASP A 17 -1.07 14.05 -30.92
CA ASP A 17 -1.90 14.06 -29.74
C ASP A 17 -2.78 15.32 -29.80
N SER A 18 -4.07 15.13 -30.08
CA SER A 18 -5.05 16.20 -30.22
C SER A 18 -5.69 16.61 -28.89
N SER A 19 -5.09 16.21 -27.77
CA SER A 19 -5.60 16.54 -26.45
C SER A 19 -5.63 18.05 -26.23
N PRO A 20 -6.71 18.60 -25.64
CA PRO A 20 -6.82 20.02 -25.38
C PRO A 20 -5.84 20.52 -24.33
N PHE A 21 -5.64 21.84 -24.26
CA PHE A 21 -4.71 22.49 -23.34
C PHE A 21 -5.40 23.48 -22.42
N VAL A 22 -4.91 23.59 -21.17
CA VAL A 22 -5.02 24.80 -20.36
C VAL A 22 -3.96 25.77 -20.89
N GLU A 23 -4.41 26.85 -21.54
CA GLU A 23 -3.53 27.76 -22.28
C GLU A 23 -2.89 28.81 -21.40
N SER A 24 -3.66 29.37 -20.48
CA SER A 24 -3.17 30.39 -19.55
C SER A 24 -4.05 30.49 -18.30
N ILE A 25 -3.46 31.00 -17.21
CA ILE A 25 -4.15 31.29 -15.95
C ILE A 25 -3.83 32.72 -15.56
N GLY A 26 -4.87 33.55 -15.39
CA GLY A 26 -4.76 34.93 -14.94
C GLY A 26 -5.52 35.16 -13.64
N VAL A 27 -5.10 36.16 -12.88
CA VAL A 27 -5.78 36.54 -11.63
C VAL A 27 -6.17 38.01 -11.71
N ARG A 28 -7.46 38.29 -11.52
CA ARG A 28 -8.00 39.65 -11.49
C ARG A 28 -8.59 40.00 -10.14
N PRO A 29 -8.23 41.14 -9.56
CA PRO A 29 -8.88 41.66 -8.37
C PRO A 29 -10.35 42.00 -8.64
N GLN A 30 -11.23 41.69 -7.68
CA GLN A 30 -12.62 42.13 -7.65
C GLN A 30 -12.89 42.93 -6.37
N PRO A 31 -13.96 43.78 -6.33
CA PRO A 31 -14.25 44.60 -5.18
C PRO A 31 -14.43 43.82 -3.85
N GLN A 32 -14.98 42.61 -3.92
CA GLN A 32 -15.24 41.74 -2.78
C GLN A 32 -14.52 40.39 -2.88
N GLY A 33 -13.38 40.32 -3.59
CA GLY A 33 -12.70 39.06 -3.76
C GLY A 33 -11.65 39.07 -4.87
N LEU A 34 -11.56 37.98 -5.61
CA LEU A 34 -10.73 37.84 -6.80
C LEU A 34 -11.39 36.91 -7.82
N ALA A 35 -11.03 37.07 -9.10
CA ALA A 35 -11.39 36.16 -10.16
C ALA A 35 -10.13 35.49 -10.72
N ILE A 36 -10.19 34.17 -10.89
CA ILE A 36 -9.17 33.38 -11.59
C ILE A 36 -9.73 33.09 -12.99
N GLU A 37 -9.06 33.60 -14.01
CA GLU A 37 -9.40 33.34 -15.42
C GLU A 37 -8.53 32.23 -15.96
N ILE A 38 -9.13 31.15 -16.42
CA ILE A 38 -8.46 29.96 -16.97
C ILE A 38 -8.85 29.89 -18.45
N ALA A 39 -7.91 30.14 -19.36
CA ALA A 39 -8.14 29.98 -20.78
C ALA A 39 -7.85 28.55 -21.22
N LEU A 40 -8.77 27.98 -22.01
CA LEU A 40 -8.75 26.61 -22.49
C LEU A 40 -8.73 26.59 -24.02
N SER A 41 -8.08 25.59 -24.63
CA SER A 41 -8.16 25.37 -26.08
C SER A 41 -9.50 24.78 -26.54
N ALA A 42 -10.25 24.16 -25.59
CA ALA A 42 -11.62 23.65 -25.82
C ALA A 42 -12.49 23.95 -24.58
N PRO A 43 -13.82 24.08 -24.71
CA PRO A 43 -14.68 24.38 -23.55
C PRO A 43 -14.83 23.19 -22.62
N TYR A 44 -14.63 23.43 -21.29
CA TYR A 44 -14.81 22.45 -20.22
C TYR A 44 -15.14 23.17 -18.92
N VAL A 45 -15.94 22.54 -18.06
CA VAL A 45 -16.25 23.04 -16.71
C VAL A 45 -15.69 22.05 -15.68
N PRO A 46 -14.65 22.42 -14.90
CA PRO A 46 -14.02 21.52 -13.95
C PRO A 46 -14.91 21.25 -12.74
N HIS A 47 -14.80 20.08 -12.18
CA HIS A 47 -15.26 19.81 -10.83
C HIS A 47 -14.30 20.42 -9.82
N ALA A 48 -14.84 21.15 -8.86
CA ALA A 48 -14.07 21.74 -7.78
C ALA A 48 -14.18 20.88 -6.52
N VAL A 49 -13.05 20.56 -5.91
CA VAL A 49 -12.96 19.82 -4.63
C VAL A 49 -12.32 20.73 -3.60
N GLN A 50 -12.95 20.84 -2.42
CA GLN A 50 -12.35 21.52 -1.27
C GLN A 50 -11.67 20.50 -0.36
N LEU A 51 -10.43 20.77 0.01
CA LEU A 51 -9.63 19.96 0.93
C LEU A 51 -9.30 20.81 2.16
N THR A 52 -9.35 20.18 3.32
CA THR A 52 -8.98 20.78 4.61
C THR A 52 -7.63 20.23 5.07
N ASN A 53 -6.87 21.01 5.87
CA ASN A 53 -5.58 20.65 6.44
C ASN A 53 -4.45 20.35 5.42
N PRO A 54 -3.92 21.35 4.71
CA PRO A 54 -4.29 22.76 4.69
C PRO A 54 -5.45 23.04 3.73
N GLU A 55 -6.14 24.17 3.94
CA GLU A 55 -7.27 24.58 3.12
C GLU A 55 -6.86 24.80 1.65
N ARG A 56 -7.54 24.10 0.74
CA ARG A 56 -7.28 24.15 -0.71
C ARG A 56 -8.55 23.97 -1.49
N SER A 57 -8.64 24.70 -2.60
CA SER A 57 -9.64 24.41 -3.65
C SER A 57 -8.91 23.87 -4.88
N VAL A 58 -9.32 22.70 -5.33
CA VAL A 58 -8.68 21.97 -6.44
C VAL A 58 -9.62 21.90 -7.62
N PHE A 59 -9.14 22.23 -8.82
CA PHE A 59 -9.87 22.20 -10.08
C PHE A 59 -9.11 21.29 -11.04
N ASP A 60 -9.72 20.17 -11.41
CA ASP A 60 -9.14 19.20 -12.34
C ASP A 60 -9.75 19.31 -13.74
N PHE A 61 -8.90 19.22 -14.75
CA PHE A 61 -9.22 19.25 -16.16
C PHE A 61 -8.79 17.91 -16.82
N PRO A 62 -9.60 16.85 -16.71
CA PRO A 62 -9.31 15.57 -17.34
C PRO A 62 -9.26 15.69 -18.86
N GLY A 63 -8.27 15.07 -19.48
CA GLY A 63 -8.03 15.15 -20.91
C GLY A 63 -7.24 16.38 -21.36
N TYR A 64 -6.84 17.30 -20.45
CA TYR A 64 -6.13 18.53 -20.79
C TYR A 64 -4.66 18.48 -20.39
N HIS A 65 -3.79 18.95 -21.27
CA HIS A 65 -2.42 19.28 -20.98
C HIS A 65 -2.28 20.71 -20.43
N LEU A 66 -1.19 21.01 -19.77
CA LEU A 66 -0.85 22.36 -19.33
C LEU A 66 0.20 22.96 -20.29
N ARG A 67 -0.14 24.05 -20.96
CA ARG A 67 0.80 24.75 -21.85
C ARG A 67 1.81 25.56 -21.01
N GLY A 68 3.08 25.40 -21.29
CA GLY A 68 4.14 26.17 -20.60
C GLY A 68 4.67 25.57 -19.31
N GLY A 69 4.21 24.35 -18.92
CA GLY A 69 4.71 23.66 -17.74
C GLY A 69 4.06 24.12 -16.42
N ASN A 70 4.66 23.76 -15.29
CA ASN A 70 4.11 24.08 -13.98
C ASN A 70 4.14 25.60 -13.71
N LEU A 71 2.99 26.13 -13.25
CA LEU A 71 2.81 27.54 -12.97
C LEU A 71 2.56 27.75 -11.48
N ARG A 72 3.16 28.82 -10.90
CA ARG A 72 2.90 29.29 -9.55
C ARG A 72 2.66 30.79 -9.56
N ILE A 73 1.49 31.22 -9.10
CA ILE A 73 1.13 32.62 -8.94
C ILE A 73 0.97 32.91 -7.45
N VAL A 74 1.84 33.74 -6.90
CA VAL A 74 1.71 34.21 -5.50
C VAL A 74 0.69 35.33 -5.49
N VAL A 75 -0.39 35.14 -4.75
CA VAL A 75 -1.52 36.09 -4.70
C VAL A 75 -1.47 36.94 -3.45
N ASN A 76 -1.30 36.33 -2.28
CA ASN A 76 -1.26 36.96 -0.94
C ASN A 76 -2.37 38.02 -0.75
N ARG A 77 -3.59 37.70 -1.17
CA ARG A 77 -4.73 38.62 -1.10
C ARG A 77 -5.90 37.99 -0.38
N GLY A 78 -6.33 38.62 0.71
CA GLY A 78 -7.34 38.06 1.58
C GLY A 78 -6.92 36.66 2.07
N PRO A 79 -7.82 35.67 2.04
CA PRO A 79 -7.52 34.31 2.44
C PRO A 79 -6.64 33.54 1.41
N VAL A 80 -6.56 33.99 0.15
CA VAL A 80 -5.79 33.29 -0.90
C VAL A 80 -4.31 33.61 -0.82
N GLN A 81 -3.50 32.57 -0.68
CA GLN A 81 -2.05 32.67 -0.60
C GLN A 81 -1.40 32.56 -1.98
N GLN A 82 -1.72 31.53 -2.72
CA GLN A 82 -1.14 31.26 -4.03
C GLN A 82 -2.07 30.40 -4.89
N ILE A 83 -1.80 30.40 -6.19
CA ILE A 83 -2.43 29.52 -7.18
C ILE A 83 -1.30 28.73 -7.85
N ARG A 84 -1.47 27.41 -7.93
CA ARG A 84 -0.53 26.51 -8.59
C ARG A 84 -1.25 25.76 -9.70
N ALA A 85 -0.58 25.58 -10.83
CA ALA A 85 -1.05 24.69 -11.87
C ALA A 85 0.05 23.71 -12.25
N SER A 86 -0.31 22.46 -12.45
CA SER A 86 0.59 21.38 -12.83
C SER A 86 -0.13 20.36 -13.70
N LEU A 87 0.64 19.65 -14.52
CA LEU A 87 0.15 18.44 -15.15
C LEU A 87 0.16 17.35 -14.07
N PHE A 88 -1.03 17.00 -13.60
CA PHE A 88 -1.20 16.03 -12.52
C PHE A 88 -1.04 14.59 -13.01
N GLN A 89 -1.43 14.31 -14.26
CA GLN A 89 -1.31 13.02 -14.93
C GLN A 89 -0.95 13.24 -16.40
N ALA A 90 -0.07 12.40 -16.95
CA ALA A 90 0.40 12.54 -18.32
C ALA A 90 -0.45 11.76 -19.34
N HIS A 91 -0.98 10.58 -18.95
CA HIS A 91 -1.76 9.71 -19.84
C HIS A 91 -2.87 8.95 -19.08
N PRO A 92 -4.18 9.23 -19.33
CA PRO A 92 -4.67 10.41 -20.01
C PRO A 92 -4.28 11.70 -19.29
N PRO A 93 -4.06 12.82 -20.00
CA PRO A 93 -3.57 14.04 -19.36
C PRO A 93 -4.63 14.63 -18.42
N VAL A 94 -4.18 15.11 -17.24
CA VAL A 94 -5.02 15.86 -16.29
C VAL A 94 -4.26 17.09 -15.85
N ALA A 95 -4.69 18.27 -16.32
CA ALA A 95 -4.18 19.52 -15.77
C ALA A 95 -4.91 19.83 -14.45
N ARG A 96 -4.17 20.16 -13.41
CA ARG A 96 -4.69 20.48 -12.07
C ARG A 96 -4.34 21.90 -11.67
N ILE A 97 -5.34 22.65 -11.20
CA ILE A 97 -5.16 23.98 -10.63
C ILE A 97 -5.55 23.92 -9.16
N VAL A 98 -4.65 24.36 -8.29
CA VAL A 98 -4.81 24.38 -6.83
C VAL A 98 -4.75 25.82 -6.33
N VAL A 99 -5.75 26.21 -5.58
CA VAL A 99 -5.81 27.49 -4.86
C VAL A 99 -5.54 27.23 -3.38
N ASP A 100 -4.36 27.59 -2.91
CA ASP A 100 -3.99 27.48 -1.49
C ASP A 100 -4.53 28.66 -0.71
N SER A 101 -5.22 28.41 0.39
CA SER A 101 -5.88 29.43 1.21
C SER A 101 -5.67 29.23 2.71
N LYS A 102 -5.96 30.25 3.51
CA LYS A 102 -5.92 30.22 4.99
C LYS A 102 -7.23 29.73 5.60
N GLU A 103 -8.28 29.76 4.84
CA GLU A 103 -9.64 29.37 5.25
C GLU A 103 -10.41 28.81 4.07
N THR A 104 -11.51 28.13 4.33
CA THR A 104 -12.40 27.57 3.31
C THR A 104 -12.99 28.67 2.42
N LEU A 105 -12.75 28.58 1.11
CA LEU A 105 -13.18 29.60 0.15
C LEU A 105 -14.62 29.39 -0.32
N LYS A 106 -15.37 30.50 -0.45
CA LYS A 106 -16.62 30.51 -1.21
C LYS A 106 -16.31 30.94 -2.63
N PHE A 107 -16.62 30.09 -3.60
CA PHE A 107 -16.37 30.38 -5.01
C PHE A 107 -17.53 29.95 -5.89
N ALA A 108 -17.60 30.58 -7.08
CA ALA A 108 -18.49 30.21 -8.17
C ALA A 108 -17.68 29.98 -9.44
N VAL A 109 -17.93 28.86 -10.14
CA VAL A 109 -17.31 28.54 -11.43
C VAL A 109 -18.25 28.96 -12.54
N LYS A 110 -17.81 29.89 -13.41
CA LYS A 110 -18.62 30.43 -14.51
C LYS A 110 -17.94 30.13 -15.84
N PRO A 111 -18.54 29.33 -16.71
CA PRO A 111 -18.04 29.14 -18.07
C PRO A 111 -18.29 30.40 -18.93
N ALA A 112 -17.30 30.80 -19.73
CA ALA A 112 -17.34 31.92 -20.64
C ALA A 112 -16.68 31.57 -22.00
N GLY A 113 -17.35 30.76 -22.82
CA GLY A 113 -16.77 30.18 -24.04
C GLY A 113 -15.60 29.25 -23.73
N ASN A 114 -14.44 29.53 -24.30
CA ASN A 114 -13.21 28.79 -24.03
C ASN A 114 -12.46 29.29 -22.76
N LYS A 115 -13.15 29.97 -21.86
CA LYS A 115 -12.60 30.41 -20.58
C LYS A 115 -13.46 29.94 -19.43
N ILE A 116 -12.82 29.67 -18.31
CA ILE A 116 -13.46 29.44 -17.02
C ILE A 116 -13.09 30.61 -16.12
N VAL A 117 -14.07 31.22 -15.47
CA VAL A 117 -13.88 32.25 -14.46
C VAL A 117 -14.28 31.67 -13.11
N VAL A 118 -13.32 31.52 -12.20
CA VAL A 118 -13.55 31.12 -10.81
C VAL A 118 -13.61 32.40 -9.97
N GLU A 119 -14.81 32.82 -9.59
CA GLU A 119 -15.00 33.99 -8.73
C GLU A 119 -14.94 33.56 -7.27
N ILE A 120 -13.96 34.11 -6.53
CA ILE A 120 -13.80 33.85 -5.10
C ILE A 120 -14.28 35.09 -4.33
N THR A 121 -15.23 34.90 -3.43
CA THR A 121 -15.79 35.96 -2.59
C THR A 121 -15.18 35.88 -1.19
N PHE A 122 -14.66 37.01 -0.69
CA PHE A 122 -14.14 37.12 0.67
C PHE A 122 -15.24 37.50 1.67
N ALA A 123 -15.07 37.10 2.93
CA ALA A 123 -15.96 37.52 4.00
C ALA A 123 -15.95 39.04 4.19
N PRO A 124 -17.06 39.70 4.60
CA PRO A 124 -17.10 41.13 4.82
C PRO A 124 -16.11 41.55 5.91
N GLY A 125 -15.23 42.52 5.61
CA GLY A 125 -14.23 43.05 6.55
C GLY A 125 -12.77 42.99 6.09
N VAL A 126 -12.50 42.37 4.95
CA VAL A 126 -11.14 42.31 4.35
C VAL A 126 -11.00 43.44 3.33
N ASN A 127 -10.34 44.55 3.71
CA ASN A 127 -10.06 45.66 2.80
C ASN A 127 -9.16 45.27 1.64
N PRO A 128 -9.48 45.65 0.38
CA PRO A 128 -8.64 45.38 -0.76
C PRO A 128 -7.44 46.33 -0.80
N PRO A 129 -6.19 45.86 -0.84
CA PRO A 129 -5.06 46.71 -1.19
C PRO A 129 -5.02 46.97 -2.71
N SER A 130 -4.51 48.16 -3.07
CA SER A 130 -4.42 48.73 -4.42
C SER A 130 -3.72 47.85 -5.45
N ALA A 131 -4.12 48.07 -6.70
CA ALA A 131 -3.68 47.43 -7.95
C ALA A 131 -2.35 46.69 -7.99
N VAL A 132 -2.43 45.40 -8.37
CA VAL A 132 -1.24 44.62 -8.80
C VAL A 132 -0.95 44.97 -10.25
N LYS A 133 0.17 45.61 -10.51
CA LYS A 133 0.76 45.74 -11.87
C LYS A 133 1.25 44.36 -12.29
N ALA A 134 0.78 43.87 -13.41
CA ALA A 134 1.37 42.75 -14.11
C ALA A 134 2.78 43.17 -14.55
N SER A 135 3.81 42.59 -14.00
CA SER A 135 5.19 42.70 -14.51
C SER A 135 5.56 41.37 -15.12
N ASP A 136 5.73 41.38 -16.43
CA ASP A 136 6.39 40.33 -17.17
C ASP A 136 7.84 40.17 -16.69
N ALA A 137 8.25 38.92 -16.58
CA ALA A 137 9.58 38.37 -16.40
C ALA A 137 9.84 37.74 -15.00
N PRO A 138 10.49 36.59 -15.00
CA PRO A 138 10.76 35.84 -13.78
C PRO A 138 11.94 36.49 -13.04
N ARG A 139 11.70 37.24 -11.98
CA ARG A 139 12.76 37.64 -11.04
C ARG A 139 13.02 36.49 -10.08
N LYS A 140 14.23 35.96 -10.15
CA LYS A 140 14.82 35.12 -9.12
C LYS A 140 15.07 35.99 -7.88
N GLU A 141 14.37 35.69 -6.78
CA GLU A 141 14.81 36.07 -5.43
C GLU A 141 14.66 34.86 -4.48
N PRO A 142 15.64 34.70 -3.56
CA PRO A 142 15.72 33.47 -2.76
C PRO A 142 14.84 33.59 -1.53
N ALA A 143 13.63 33.09 -1.61
CA ALA A 143 12.93 32.67 -0.39
C ALA A 143 13.52 31.33 0.01
N LYS A 144 13.80 31.11 1.30
CA LYS A 144 13.95 29.78 1.90
C LYS A 144 12.60 29.04 1.76
N ALA A 145 12.29 28.65 0.56
CA ALA A 145 11.27 27.69 0.23
C ALA A 145 11.90 26.31 0.39
N ILE A 146 11.16 25.40 0.99
CA ILE A 146 11.36 23.99 0.78
C ILE A 146 11.58 23.82 -0.72
N ALA A 147 12.81 23.53 -1.12
CA ALA A 147 13.21 23.47 -2.51
C ALA A 147 12.28 22.46 -3.20
N ALA A 148 11.56 22.93 -4.23
CA ALA A 148 11.18 22.02 -5.29
C ALA A 148 12.44 21.25 -5.69
N PRO A 149 12.36 19.94 -5.98
CA PRO A 149 13.56 19.23 -6.38
C PRO A 149 14.16 20.08 -7.50
N ARG A 150 15.39 20.52 -7.27
CA ARG A 150 16.17 21.12 -8.34
C ARG A 150 16.03 20.12 -9.48
N ASP A 151 15.74 20.61 -10.68
CA ASP A 151 16.06 19.89 -11.90
C ASP A 151 17.56 19.64 -11.85
N VAL A 152 17.94 18.67 -11.06
CA VAL A 152 19.25 18.08 -11.11
C VAL A 152 19.19 17.28 -12.40
N GLN A 153 19.76 17.84 -13.47
CA GLN A 153 20.30 17.06 -14.57
C GLN A 153 21.40 16.18 -13.96
N ASN A 154 21.00 15.29 -13.07
CA ASN A 154 21.86 14.23 -12.60
C ASN A 154 21.82 13.15 -13.67
N PRO A 155 23.00 12.72 -14.13
CA PRO A 155 23.09 11.54 -14.95
C PRO A 155 22.32 10.40 -14.26
N PRO A 156 21.79 9.42 -15.02
CA PRO A 156 21.23 8.21 -14.42
C PRO A 156 22.21 7.77 -13.33
N ILE A 157 21.69 7.31 -12.18
CA ILE A 157 22.53 6.77 -11.10
C ILE A 157 23.38 5.73 -11.80
N ALA A 158 24.59 6.10 -12.16
CA ALA A 158 25.47 5.25 -12.92
C ALA A 158 25.59 4.00 -12.08
N ALA A 159 25.38 2.83 -12.69
CA ALA A 159 25.90 1.58 -12.18
C ALA A 159 27.43 1.80 -12.13
N ALA A 160 27.88 2.48 -11.06
CA ALA A 160 29.27 2.76 -10.82
C ALA A 160 29.91 1.40 -10.75
N GLY A 161 30.78 1.11 -11.73
CA GLY A 161 31.48 -0.15 -11.82
C GLY A 161 31.94 -0.56 -10.43
N ALA A 162 31.43 -1.67 -9.97
CA ALA A 162 31.52 -2.17 -8.61
C ALA A 162 32.98 -2.56 -8.26
N ALA A 163 33.81 -1.56 -8.03
CA ALA A 163 34.94 -1.70 -7.15
C ALA A 163 34.40 -1.39 -5.76
N SER A 164 33.95 -2.42 -5.09
CA SER A 164 33.66 -2.62 -3.66
C SER A 164 33.88 -1.41 -2.71
N ARG A 165 33.07 -0.36 -2.81
CA ARG A 165 32.93 0.57 -1.68
C ARG A 165 31.98 -0.06 -0.68
N PRO A 166 32.33 -0.13 0.61
CA PRO A 166 31.46 -0.71 1.61
C PRO A 166 30.15 0.11 1.71
N THR A 167 29.02 -0.60 1.60
CA THR A 167 27.70 -0.05 1.87
C THR A 167 27.44 -0.02 3.37
N ALA A 168 26.49 0.79 3.84
CA ALA A 168 26.05 0.82 5.23
C ALA A 168 25.68 -0.58 5.73
N CYS A 169 24.96 -1.36 4.95
CA CYS A 169 24.61 -2.75 5.26
C CYS A 169 25.84 -3.67 5.38
N GLY A 170 26.82 -3.52 4.49
CA GLY A 170 28.06 -4.30 4.54
C GLY A 170 28.90 -4.01 5.79
N LEU A 171 28.94 -2.74 6.23
CA LEU A 171 29.60 -2.33 7.46
C LEU A 171 28.88 -2.85 8.70
N GLN A 172 27.55 -2.86 8.72
CA GLN A 172 26.76 -3.39 9.83
C GLN A 172 26.99 -4.89 10.05
N VAL A 173 27.15 -5.67 8.97
CA VAL A 173 27.53 -7.08 9.06
C VAL A 173 28.93 -7.24 9.69
N ARG A 174 29.88 -6.41 9.31
CA ARG A 174 31.25 -6.42 9.88
C ARG A 174 31.24 -6.07 11.36
N VAL A 175 30.47 -5.08 11.78
CA VAL A 175 30.35 -4.68 13.19
C VAL A 175 29.84 -5.82 14.05
N ARG A 176 28.85 -6.58 13.60
CA ARG A 176 28.33 -7.76 14.33
C ARG A 176 29.36 -8.88 14.50
N ALA A 177 30.35 -8.93 13.62
CA ALA A 177 31.45 -9.89 13.66
C ALA A 177 32.71 -9.37 14.39
N LEU A 178 32.69 -8.10 14.87
CA LEU A 178 33.83 -7.43 15.51
C LEU A 178 34.26 -8.16 16.80
N ARG A 179 35.56 -8.40 16.95
CA ARG A 179 36.13 -8.99 18.14
C ARG A 179 36.76 -7.93 19.04
N ARG A 180 36.86 -8.24 20.35
CA ARG A 180 37.40 -7.30 21.32
C ARG A 180 38.85 -6.91 21.03
N GLU A 181 39.66 -7.82 20.48
CA GLU A 181 41.06 -7.58 20.11
C GLU A 181 41.23 -6.63 18.90
N GLU A 182 40.18 -6.49 18.09
CA GLU A 182 40.15 -5.61 16.89
C GLU A 182 39.67 -4.21 17.22
N LEU A 183 39.01 -4.01 18.38
CA LEU A 183 38.39 -2.76 18.76
C LEU A 183 39.42 -1.62 18.89
N GLN A 184 40.56 -1.87 19.59
CA GLN A 184 41.60 -0.84 19.75
C GLN A 184 42.17 -0.39 18.40
N THR A 185 42.41 -1.35 17.50
CA THR A 185 42.88 -1.03 16.15
C THR A 185 41.85 -0.22 15.35
N LEU A 186 40.55 -0.48 15.57
CA LEU A 186 39.46 0.29 14.94
C LEU A 186 39.41 1.72 15.51
N GLU A 187 39.54 1.88 16.83
CA GLU A 187 39.59 3.18 17.50
C GLU A 187 40.78 4.01 17.03
N ASP A 188 41.99 3.42 16.95
CA ASP A 188 43.20 4.09 16.46
C ASP A 188 43.05 4.56 15.00
N LYS A 189 42.47 3.75 14.12
CA LYS A 189 42.18 4.13 12.74
C LYS A 189 41.13 5.23 12.65
N ALA A 190 40.04 5.15 13.41
CA ALA A 190 39.01 6.18 13.46
C ALA A 190 39.59 7.52 13.94
N ALA A 191 40.47 7.48 14.97
CA ALA A 191 41.18 8.68 15.48
C ALA A 191 42.16 9.27 14.45
N SER A 192 42.72 8.44 13.56
CA SER A 192 43.58 8.93 12.46
C SER A 192 42.80 9.53 11.27
N GLY A 193 41.46 9.52 11.33
CA GLY A 193 40.59 10.11 10.31
C GLY A 193 40.16 9.15 9.20
N ASP A 194 40.33 7.84 9.36
CA ASP A 194 39.84 6.85 8.39
C ASP A 194 38.31 6.81 8.40
N PRO A 195 37.63 7.20 7.29
CA PRO A 195 36.18 7.33 7.29
C PRO A 195 35.43 5.99 7.37
N GLU A 196 36.03 4.88 6.90
CA GLU A 196 35.45 3.54 7.06
C GLU A 196 35.51 3.10 8.52
N ALA A 197 36.65 3.36 9.19
CA ALA A 197 36.82 3.04 10.61
C ALA A 197 35.90 3.91 11.48
N GLN A 198 35.78 5.20 11.21
CA GLN A 198 34.84 6.10 11.89
C GLN A 198 33.40 5.61 11.77
N THR A 199 32.98 5.25 10.55
CA THR A 199 31.61 4.73 10.30
C THR A 199 31.37 3.39 11.01
N THR A 200 32.36 2.50 10.99
CA THR A 200 32.29 1.20 11.65
C THR A 200 32.21 1.36 13.18
N LEU A 201 33.00 2.27 13.74
CA LEU A 201 32.99 2.58 15.17
C LEU A 201 31.66 3.23 15.59
N ALA A 202 31.08 4.11 14.76
CA ALA A 202 29.77 4.71 14.99
C ALA A 202 28.68 3.63 15.08
N LEU A 203 28.68 2.66 14.17
CA LEU A 203 27.74 1.52 14.23
C LEU A 203 27.99 0.65 15.47
N ALA A 204 29.26 0.45 15.89
CA ALA A 204 29.57 -0.30 17.12
C ALA A 204 29.01 0.38 18.37
N TYR A 205 29.04 1.72 18.45
CA TYR A 205 28.37 2.48 19.50
C TYR A 205 26.84 2.36 19.43
N HIS A 206 26.25 2.47 18.24
CA HIS A 206 24.80 2.38 18.06
C HIS A 206 24.25 0.99 18.39
N ASP A 207 24.83 -0.06 17.76
CA ASP A 207 24.39 -1.45 17.93
C ASP A 207 24.80 -2.07 19.27
N SER A 208 25.49 -1.31 20.14
CA SER A 208 26.02 -1.79 21.43
C SER A 208 26.96 -2.99 21.30
N VAL A 209 27.68 -3.09 20.18
CA VAL A 209 28.64 -4.18 19.93
C VAL A 209 29.97 -3.86 20.61
N LEU A 210 30.33 -4.60 21.64
CA LEU A 210 31.53 -4.44 22.49
C LEU A 210 31.62 -3.09 23.23
N LEU A 211 30.81 -2.10 22.91
CA LEU A 211 30.75 -0.76 23.47
C LEU A 211 29.38 -0.51 24.11
N LYS A 212 29.32 0.42 25.06
CA LYS A 212 28.02 0.89 25.57
C LYS A 212 27.38 1.81 24.51
N ASN A 213 26.08 1.65 24.28
CA ASN A 213 25.35 2.53 23.37
C ASN A 213 25.62 4.01 23.64
N ASN A 214 25.99 4.74 22.59
CA ASN A 214 26.23 6.17 22.62
C ASN A 214 25.96 6.77 21.24
N ASP A 215 24.69 7.02 20.94
CA ASP A 215 24.28 7.58 19.65
C ASP A 215 24.84 9.01 19.41
N SER A 216 25.12 9.76 20.46
CA SER A 216 25.74 11.09 20.32
C SER A 216 27.19 11.00 19.83
N GLU A 217 27.96 10.02 20.29
CA GLU A 217 29.32 9.78 19.79
C GLU A 217 29.29 9.16 18.39
N ALA A 218 28.36 8.22 18.16
CA ALA A 218 28.13 7.67 16.83
C ALA A 218 27.83 8.77 15.80
N LEU A 219 26.96 9.72 16.14
CA LEU A 219 26.61 10.83 15.28
C LEU A 219 27.82 11.72 14.95
N LYS A 220 28.69 12.03 15.90
CA LYS A 220 29.91 12.80 15.66
C LYS A 220 30.86 12.07 14.70
N LEU A 221 31.06 10.78 14.91
CA LEU A 221 31.90 9.97 14.02
C LEU A 221 31.33 9.90 12.60
N LEU A 222 30.00 9.79 12.47
CA LEU A 222 29.34 9.82 11.16
C LEU A 222 29.52 11.16 10.46
N HIS A 223 29.44 12.29 11.19
CA HIS A 223 29.72 13.61 10.60
C HIS A 223 31.16 13.70 10.12
N GLN A 224 32.14 13.27 10.93
CA GLN A 224 33.54 13.26 10.52
C GLN A 224 33.78 12.43 9.26
N ALA A 225 33.19 11.23 9.18
CA ALA A 225 33.31 10.38 8.01
C ALA A 225 32.58 10.97 6.77
N ALA A 226 31.43 11.61 6.97
CA ALA A 226 30.66 12.26 5.91
C ALA A 226 31.36 13.49 5.35
N ASP A 227 32.14 14.24 6.16
CA ASP A 227 32.99 15.35 5.71
C ASP A 227 34.06 14.88 4.69
N HIS A 228 34.46 13.61 4.77
CA HIS A 228 35.33 12.96 3.78
C HIS A 228 34.54 12.37 2.58
N ARG A 229 33.26 12.70 2.44
CA ARG A 229 32.38 12.20 1.38
C ARG A 229 32.33 10.67 1.33
N PHE A 230 32.25 10.04 2.50
CA PHE A 230 32.10 8.59 2.58
C PHE A 230 30.61 8.22 2.50
N MET A 231 30.21 7.62 1.38
CA MET A 231 28.82 7.34 1.02
C MET A 231 28.03 6.63 2.15
N ALA A 232 28.63 5.61 2.76
CA ALA A 232 27.96 4.86 3.84
C ALA A 232 27.73 5.72 5.10
N ALA A 233 28.63 6.67 5.40
CA ALA A 233 28.44 7.61 6.51
C ALA A 233 27.35 8.65 6.19
N GLU A 234 27.30 9.17 4.97
CA GLU A 234 26.23 10.09 4.55
C GLU A 234 24.85 9.42 4.62
N GLU A 235 24.75 8.15 4.18
CA GLU A 235 23.52 7.37 4.27
C GLU A 235 23.10 7.13 5.73
N LEU A 236 24.01 6.67 6.58
CA LEU A 236 23.75 6.44 8.02
C LEU A 236 23.42 7.74 8.75
N LEU A 237 24.08 8.85 8.41
CA LEU A 237 23.79 10.16 8.97
C LEU A 237 22.34 10.58 8.65
N GLY A 238 21.88 10.34 7.42
CA GLY A 238 20.47 10.49 7.06
C GLY A 238 19.54 9.69 7.96
N ILE A 239 19.84 8.39 8.19
CA ILE A 239 19.06 7.53 9.07
C ILE A 239 19.03 8.03 10.53
N PHE A 240 20.18 8.47 11.05
CA PHE A 240 20.29 8.99 12.41
C PHE A 240 19.45 10.26 12.60
N LEU A 241 19.52 11.18 11.66
CA LEU A 241 18.77 12.44 11.69
C LEU A 241 17.26 12.22 11.49
N GLU A 242 16.85 11.32 10.58
CA GLU A 242 15.46 10.95 10.38
C GLU A 242 14.81 10.42 11.67
N ARG A 243 15.55 9.60 12.41
CA ARG A 243 15.08 8.98 13.66
C ARG A 243 15.37 9.80 14.91
N GLY A 244 16.13 10.88 14.81
CA GLY A 244 16.54 11.70 15.95
C GLY A 244 17.59 11.06 16.86
N LEU A 245 18.37 10.09 16.34
CA LEU A 245 19.40 9.39 17.09
C LEU A 245 20.58 10.34 17.38
N GLY A 246 20.96 10.45 18.63
CA GLY A 246 22.05 11.30 19.07
C GLY A 246 21.76 12.80 19.14
N VAL A 247 20.66 13.29 18.50
CA VAL A 247 20.22 14.70 18.54
C VAL A 247 18.96 14.91 19.39
N GLY A 248 18.27 13.84 19.76
CA GLY A 248 17.11 13.86 20.65
C GLY A 248 15.78 14.23 19.97
N GLN A 249 15.79 14.82 18.78
CA GLN A 249 14.61 15.10 17.97
C GLN A 249 14.92 14.81 16.49
N PRO A 250 13.96 14.23 15.73
CA PRO A 250 14.11 14.02 14.30
C PRO A 250 14.34 15.32 13.52
N SER A 251 15.25 15.28 12.55
CA SER A 251 15.55 16.37 11.61
C SER A 251 15.36 15.89 10.15
N PRO A 252 14.12 15.66 9.69
CA PRO A 252 13.85 14.97 8.42
C PRO A 252 14.33 15.76 7.19
N LEU A 253 14.36 17.08 7.22
CA LEU A 253 14.88 17.87 6.09
C LEU A 253 16.40 17.75 5.97
N GLU A 254 17.09 17.75 7.10
CA GLU A 254 18.54 17.51 7.15
C GLU A 254 18.89 16.08 6.74
N ALA A 255 18.05 15.11 7.12
CA ALA A 255 18.19 13.72 6.67
C ALA A 255 18.13 13.62 5.15
N ILE A 256 17.18 14.29 4.50
CA ILE A 256 17.07 14.33 3.03
C ILE A 256 18.33 14.93 2.40
N ASP A 257 18.86 16.01 2.94
CA ASP A 257 20.09 16.64 2.42
C ASP A 257 21.29 15.66 2.44
N TRP A 258 21.41 14.85 3.49
CA TRP A 258 22.44 13.84 3.59
C TRP A 258 22.19 12.63 2.69
N TYR A 259 20.95 12.16 2.61
CA TYR A 259 20.57 11.13 1.65
C TYR A 259 20.83 11.57 0.21
N GLU A 260 20.54 12.84 -0.16
CA GLU A 260 20.83 13.36 -1.50
C GLU A 260 22.33 13.34 -1.82
N LYS A 261 23.21 13.62 -0.85
CA LYS A 261 24.66 13.49 -1.02
C LYS A 261 25.07 12.04 -1.28
N ALA A 262 24.53 11.08 -0.51
CA ALA A 262 24.77 9.67 -0.72
C ALA A 262 24.26 9.19 -2.09
N VAL A 263 23.10 9.68 -2.54
CA VAL A 263 22.54 9.40 -3.88
C VAL A 263 23.46 9.92 -4.99
N GLN A 264 24.06 11.08 -4.83
CA GLN A 264 25.04 11.61 -5.80
C GLN A 264 26.27 10.70 -5.95
N GLN A 265 26.56 9.88 -4.96
CA GLN A 265 27.61 8.86 -5.00
C GLN A 265 27.10 7.47 -5.43
N GLY A 266 25.79 7.32 -5.71
CA GLY A 266 25.18 6.10 -6.23
C GLY A 266 24.47 5.24 -5.19
N SER A 267 24.19 5.74 -3.96
CA SER A 267 23.40 4.98 -2.99
C SER A 267 21.94 4.86 -3.44
N LEU A 268 21.53 3.65 -3.76
CA LEU A 268 20.13 3.31 -4.05
C LEU A 268 19.30 3.21 -2.76
N ASP A 269 19.93 2.85 -1.65
CA ASP A 269 19.27 2.77 -0.33
C ASP A 269 18.88 4.15 0.17
N ALA A 270 19.78 5.14 0.06
CA ALA A 270 19.46 6.53 0.40
C ALA A 270 18.32 7.10 -0.46
N ALA A 271 18.33 6.83 -1.78
CA ALA A 271 17.25 7.26 -2.67
C ALA A 271 15.90 6.57 -2.34
N THR A 272 15.96 5.30 -1.92
CA THR A 272 14.77 4.57 -1.44
C THR A 272 14.24 5.20 -0.14
N ASN A 273 15.12 5.59 0.80
CA ASN A 273 14.73 6.25 2.05
C ASN A 273 14.05 7.60 1.79
N ILE A 274 14.58 8.43 0.87
CA ILE A 274 13.91 9.68 0.47
C ILE A 274 12.51 9.39 -0.09
N ALA A 275 12.38 8.37 -0.93
CA ALA A 275 11.10 7.99 -1.51
C ALA A 275 10.08 7.59 -0.43
N LEU A 276 10.48 6.78 0.55
CA LEU A 276 9.66 6.37 1.69
C LEU A 276 9.25 7.57 2.56
N MET A 277 10.17 8.50 2.84
CA MET A 277 9.86 9.72 3.58
C MET A 277 8.74 10.53 2.90
N TYR A 278 8.77 10.65 1.57
CA TYR A 278 7.72 11.31 0.81
C TYR A 278 6.41 10.51 0.75
N GLU A 279 6.47 9.16 0.66
CA GLU A 279 5.27 8.32 0.59
C GLU A 279 4.54 8.25 1.93
N ASP A 280 5.28 8.12 3.02
CA ASP A 280 4.70 8.00 4.36
C ASP A 280 4.44 9.35 5.04
N GLY A 281 5.09 10.42 4.55
CA GLY A 281 5.02 11.74 5.17
C GLY A 281 5.82 11.84 6.47
N ILE A 282 6.96 11.14 6.57
CA ILE A 282 7.81 11.10 7.75
C ILE A 282 8.48 12.46 7.97
N GLY A 283 7.92 13.27 8.88
CA GLY A 283 8.42 14.60 9.23
C GLY A 283 8.38 15.66 8.12
N ILE A 284 7.86 15.30 6.95
CA ILE A 284 7.60 16.15 5.79
C ILE A 284 6.19 15.87 5.27
N PRO A 285 5.55 16.80 4.55
CA PRO A 285 4.24 16.53 3.95
C PRO A 285 4.30 15.35 2.97
N LYS A 286 3.37 14.39 3.13
CA LYS A 286 3.21 13.27 2.20
C LYS A 286 3.09 13.77 0.75
N ASN A 287 3.88 13.17 -0.17
CA ASN A 287 3.90 13.54 -1.58
C ASN A 287 4.21 12.33 -2.46
N SER A 288 3.17 11.57 -2.80
CA SER A 288 3.31 10.36 -3.62
C SER A 288 3.91 10.62 -5.02
N ALA A 289 3.78 11.83 -5.58
CA ALA A 289 4.42 12.17 -6.86
C ALA A 289 5.95 12.28 -6.73
N GLN A 290 6.43 12.84 -5.62
CA GLN A 290 7.87 12.87 -5.31
C GLN A 290 8.39 11.45 -5.00
N ALA A 291 7.65 10.70 -4.18
CA ALA A 291 7.96 9.31 -3.89
C ALA A 291 8.10 8.49 -5.18
N LEU A 292 7.12 8.62 -6.10
CA LEU A 292 7.15 7.95 -7.40
C LEU A 292 8.40 8.30 -8.22
N THR A 293 8.81 9.56 -8.22
CA THR A 293 10.02 10.02 -8.94
C THR A 293 11.28 9.36 -8.36
N TRP A 294 11.39 9.30 -7.04
CA TRP A 294 12.54 8.71 -6.36
C TRP A 294 12.55 7.18 -6.50
N PHE A 295 11.40 6.51 -6.28
CA PHE A 295 11.29 5.06 -6.51
C PHE A 295 11.56 4.69 -7.96
N GLY A 296 11.11 5.49 -8.94
CA GLY A 296 11.42 5.27 -10.36
C GLY A 296 12.92 5.22 -10.64
N ARG A 297 13.66 6.21 -10.17
CA ARG A 297 15.12 6.28 -10.32
C ARG A 297 15.84 5.08 -9.68
N THR A 298 15.43 4.70 -8.46
CA THR A 298 16.04 3.57 -7.75
C THR A 298 15.65 2.23 -8.35
N ALA A 299 14.43 2.09 -8.83
CA ALA A 299 13.94 0.89 -9.49
C ALA A 299 14.66 0.65 -10.84
N GLU A 300 14.89 1.72 -11.62
CA GLU A 300 15.70 1.68 -12.84
C GLU A 300 17.16 1.30 -12.55
N GLY A 301 17.68 1.70 -11.39
CA GLY A 301 18.99 1.29 -10.88
C GLY A 301 19.05 -0.16 -10.38
N GLY A 302 17.91 -0.89 -10.36
CA GLY A 302 17.84 -2.30 -10.00
C GLY A 302 17.62 -2.59 -8.52
N ALA A 303 17.32 -1.58 -7.69
CA ALA A 303 17.01 -1.79 -6.27
C ALA A 303 15.69 -2.56 -6.11
N ARG A 304 15.77 -3.80 -5.64
CA ARG A 304 14.61 -4.72 -5.51
C ARG A 304 13.50 -4.17 -4.63
N ALA A 305 13.87 -3.56 -3.50
CA ALA A 305 12.90 -2.95 -2.58
C ALA A 305 12.15 -1.79 -3.25
N ALA A 306 12.88 -0.92 -3.97
CA ALA A 306 12.29 0.20 -4.69
C ALA A 306 11.37 -0.26 -5.83
N GLN A 307 11.76 -1.29 -6.58
CA GLN A 307 10.92 -1.89 -7.63
C GLN A 307 9.60 -2.41 -7.05
N TYR A 308 9.65 -3.10 -5.91
CA TYR A 308 8.44 -3.60 -5.24
C TYR A 308 7.60 -2.44 -4.67
N SER A 309 8.22 -1.46 -4.01
CA SER A 309 7.51 -0.28 -3.50
C SER A 309 6.82 0.49 -4.63
N LEU A 310 7.50 0.66 -5.76
CA LEU A 310 6.93 1.30 -6.95
C LEU A 310 5.72 0.52 -7.49
N ALA A 311 5.80 -0.81 -7.53
CA ALA A 311 4.66 -1.64 -7.88
C ALA A 311 3.47 -1.39 -6.93
N LEU A 312 3.69 -1.38 -5.61
CA LEU A 312 2.62 -1.12 -4.63
C LEU A 312 1.95 0.24 -4.82
N ILE A 313 2.70 1.28 -5.18
CA ILE A 313 2.15 2.60 -5.49
C ILE A 313 1.19 2.51 -6.69
N TYR A 314 1.60 1.82 -7.76
CA TYR A 314 0.71 1.62 -8.92
C TYR A 314 -0.54 0.78 -8.61
N ARG A 315 -0.51 -0.05 -7.56
CA ARG A 315 -1.68 -0.79 -7.06
C ARG A 315 -2.61 0.05 -6.21
N GLN A 316 -2.06 0.85 -5.28
CA GLN A 316 -2.83 1.54 -4.22
C GLN A 316 -3.45 2.87 -4.64
N CYS A 317 -2.91 3.53 -5.64
CA CYS A 317 -3.38 4.85 -6.05
C CYS A 317 -4.76 4.77 -6.70
N ASN A 318 -5.80 5.05 -5.90
CA ASN A 318 -7.19 5.13 -6.36
C ASN A 318 -7.33 6.11 -7.53
N GLY A 319 -7.59 5.59 -8.70
CA GLY A 319 -8.08 6.31 -9.87
C GLY A 319 -7.02 6.93 -10.79
N LEU A 320 -5.98 7.60 -10.31
CA LEU A 320 -5.08 8.42 -11.14
C LEU A 320 -3.73 7.78 -11.46
N LEU A 321 -3.21 6.95 -10.57
CA LEU A 321 -1.95 6.22 -10.78
C LEU A 321 -2.17 4.70 -10.89
N GLN A 322 -3.40 4.23 -10.78
CA GLN A 322 -3.72 2.81 -10.93
C GLN A 322 -3.41 2.39 -12.37
N ASN A 323 -2.28 1.74 -12.56
CA ASN A 323 -1.85 1.24 -13.85
C ASN A 323 -1.48 -0.25 -13.73
N PRO A 324 -2.40 -1.16 -14.10
CA PRO A 324 -2.17 -2.59 -14.00
C PRO A 324 -0.93 -3.07 -14.77
N ASN A 325 -0.59 -2.43 -15.88
CA ASN A 325 0.56 -2.81 -16.69
C ASN A 325 1.88 -2.42 -16.00
N GLU A 326 1.95 -1.20 -15.45
CA GLU A 326 3.12 -0.77 -14.69
C GLU A 326 3.24 -1.56 -13.37
N TYR A 327 2.13 -1.86 -12.71
CA TYR A 327 2.12 -2.73 -11.53
C TYR A 327 2.80 -4.07 -11.83
N VAL A 328 2.37 -4.79 -12.87
CA VAL A 328 2.97 -6.07 -13.26
C VAL A 328 4.42 -5.91 -13.70
N ARG A 329 4.71 -4.88 -14.48
CA ARG A 329 6.08 -4.58 -14.93
C ARG A 329 7.05 -4.46 -13.75
N TRP A 330 6.68 -3.68 -12.74
CA TRP A 330 7.53 -3.43 -11.58
C TRP A 330 7.52 -4.56 -10.55
N LEU A 331 6.54 -5.48 -10.60
CA LEU A 331 6.56 -6.73 -9.82
C LEU A 331 7.48 -7.78 -10.42
N THR A 332 7.62 -7.84 -11.74
CA THR A 332 8.29 -8.95 -12.42
C THR A 332 9.76 -9.06 -12.01
N ALA A 333 10.52 -7.97 -12.07
CA ALA A 333 11.94 -8.01 -11.76
C ALA A 333 12.26 -8.43 -10.31
N PRO A 334 11.62 -7.87 -9.26
CA PRO A 334 11.84 -8.34 -7.89
C PRO A 334 11.35 -9.79 -7.67
N ALA A 335 10.27 -10.21 -8.32
CA ALA A 335 9.80 -11.60 -8.28
C ALA A 335 10.81 -12.57 -8.89
N GLU A 336 11.39 -12.25 -10.05
CA GLU A 336 12.47 -13.03 -10.66
C GLU A 336 13.71 -13.14 -9.76
N GLN A 337 13.98 -12.09 -8.99
CA GLN A 337 15.07 -12.06 -8.01
C GLN A 337 14.71 -12.73 -6.66
N GLY A 338 13.53 -13.34 -6.54
CA GLY A 338 13.12 -14.11 -5.37
C GLY A 338 12.59 -13.27 -4.20
N VAL A 339 12.13 -12.04 -4.45
CA VAL A 339 11.43 -11.24 -3.44
C VAL A 339 10.06 -11.87 -3.18
N VAL A 340 9.91 -12.55 -2.05
CA VAL A 340 8.72 -13.34 -1.72
C VAL A 340 7.42 -12.53 -1.78
N PRO A 341 7.31 -11.32 -1.20
CA PRO A 341 6.10 -10.49 -1.36
C PRO A 341 5.76 -10.19 -2.83
N ALA A 342 6.74 -9.90 -3.67
CA ALA A 342 6.52 -9.65 -5.09
C ALA A 342 6.04 -10.90 -5.84
N LEU A 343 6.55 -12.08 -5.46
CA LEU A 343 6.08 -13.36 -6.00
C LEU A 343 4.62 -13.64 -5.61
N LEU A 344 4.24 -13.39 -4.35
CA LEU A 344 2.85 -13.55 -3.88
C LEU A 344 1.90 -12.61 -4.61
N ASP A 345 2.26 -11.34 -4.72
CA ASP A 345 1.46 -10.33 -5.40
C ASP A 345 1.35 -10.61 -6.91
N LEU A 346 2.43 -11.02 -7.56
CA LEU A 346 2.43 -11.39 -8.99
C LEU A 346 1.57 -12.64 -9.24
N GLY A 347 1.65 -13.62 -8.34
CA GLY A 347 0.80 -14.82 -8.36
C GLY A 347 -0.67 -14.48 -8.22
N ALA A 348 -1.02 -13.65 -7.23
CA ALA A 348 -2.39 -13.22 -6.97
C ALA A 348 -2.98 -12.43 -8.15
N TYR A 349 -2.23 -11.46 -8.68
CA TYR A 349 -2.63 -10.70 -9.85
C TYR A 349 -2.82 -11.58 -11.09
N SER A 350 -1.92 -12.55 -11.30
CA SER A 350 -1.99 -13.43 -12.46
C SER A 350 -3.17 -14.41 -12.38
N MET A 351 -3.56 -14.82 -11.17
CA MET A 351 -4.71 -15.70 -10.93
C MET A 351 -6.04 -14.94 -11.01
N HIS A 352 -6.09 -13.73 -10.43
CA HIS A 352 -7.28 -12.88 -10.32
C HIS A 352 -7.00 -11.47 -10.83
N PRO A 353 -6.75 -11.29 -12.13
CA PRO A 353 -6.52 -9.97 -12.68
C PRO A 353 -7.81 -9.13 -12.67
N PRO A 354 -7.70 -7.79 -12.78
CA PRO A 354 -8.86 -6.92 -12.92
C PRO A 354 -9.66 -7.20 -14.20
N ASP A 355 -10.89 -6.70 -14.25
CA ASP A 355 -11.81 -6.88 -15.38
C ASP A 355 -11.16 -6.54 -16.73
N GLY A 356 -11.38 -7.41 -17.71
CA GLY A 356 -10.85 -7.27 -19.07
C GLY A 356 -9.45 -7.86 -19.29
N VAL A 357 -8.74 -8.30 -18.24
CA VAL A 357 -7.47 -9.01 -18.35
C VAL A 357 -7.70 -10.51 -18.14
N LYS A 358 -7.12 -11.34 -19.02
CA LYS A 358 -7.22 -12.80 -18.86
C LYS A 358 -6.30 -13.30 -17.75
N PRO A 359 -6.76 -14.25 -16.91
CA PRO A 359 -5.89 -14.95 -15.98
C PRO A 359 -4.73 -15.65 -16.67
N ASP A 360 -3.56 -15.59 -16.06
CA ASP A 360 -2.33 -16.26 -16.49
C ASP A 360 -1.96 -17.31 -15.43
N LEU A 361 -2.56 -18.49 -15.53
CA LEU A 361 -2.39 -19.56 -14.55
C LEU A 361 -0.96 -20.08 -14.50
N ASP A 362 -0.25 -20.10 -15.63
CA ASP A 362 1.15 -20.57 -15.68
C ASP A 362 2.06 -19.64 -14.89
N ARG A 363 1.89 -18.31 -15.06
CA ARG A 363 2.65 -17.32 -14.30
C ARG A 363 2.27 -17.34 -12.81
N ALA A 364 0.98 -17.51 -12.48
CA ALA A 364 0.53 -17.62 -11.11
C ALA A 364 1.16 -18.84 -10.42
N LEU A 365 1.08 -20.00 -11.06
CA LEU A 365 1.67 -21.25 -10.56
C LEU A 365 3.17 -21.12 -10.35
N HIS A 366 3.90 -20.60 -11.35
CA HIS A 366 5.35 -20.37 -11.24
C HIS A 366 5.70 -19.46 -10.07
N SER A 367 4.98 -18.37 -9.91
CA SER A 367 5.21 -17.39 -8.83
C SER A 367 4.98 -17.99 -7.45
N TYR A 368 3.86 -18.67 -7.25
CA TYR A 368 3.55 -19.32 -5.98
C TYR A 368 4.47 -20.49 -5.67
N GLN A 369 4.80 -21.31 -6.68
CA GLN A 369 5.73 -22.40 -6.50
C GLN A 369 7.09 -21.88 -6.03
N LYS A 370 7.65 -20.87 -6.72
CA LYS A 370 8.92 -20.26 -6.35
C LYS A 370 8.90 -19.65 -4.95
N ALA A 371 7.81 -18.94 -4.58
CA ALA A 371 7.64 -18.42 -3.23
C ALA A 371 7.59 -19.54 -2.18
N GLY A 372 6.86 -20.62 -2.46
CA GLY A 372 6.75 -21.79 -1.57
C GLY A 372 8.07 -22.56 -1.42
N GLU A 373 8.88 -22.65 -2.49
CA GLU A 373 10.24 -23.22 -2.46
C GLU A 373 11.20 -22.36 -1.65
N LEU A 374 11.01 -21.03 -1.66
CA LEU A 374 11.74 -20.08 -0.80
C LEU A 374 11.26 -20.09 0.66
N GLY A 375 10.33 -20.97 1.02
CA GLY A 375 9.87 -21.16 2.39
C GLY A 375 8.62 -20.36 2.79
N SER A 376 7.96 -19.65 1.87
CA SER A 376 6.75 -18.91 2.17
C SER A 376 5.59 -19.83 2.55
N ALA A 377 5.21 -19.86 3.82
CA ALA A 377 4.09 -20.68 4.30
C ALA A 377 2.74 -20.30 3.66
N PRO A 378 2.40 -19.02 3.44
CA PRO A 378 1.21 -18.65 2.65
C PRO A 378 1.24 -19.20 1.22
N ALA A 379 2.38 -19.11 0.52
CA ALA A 379 2.49 -19.68 -0.82
C ALA A 379 2.34 -21.21 -0.82
N GLN A 380 2.84 -21.89 0.20
CA GLN A 380 2.69 -23.34 0.35
C GLN A 380 1.22 -23.73 0.56
N ALA A 381 0.45 -22.96 1.34
CA ALA A 381 -0.99 -23.16 1.48
C ALA A 381 -1.71 -22.98 0.13
N ILE A 382 -1.44 -21.88 -0.58
CA ILE A 382 -2.02 -21.59 -1.90
C ILE A 382 -1.68 -22.68 -2.92
N MET A 383 -0.43 -23.18 -2.94
CA MET A 383 -0.05 -24.29 -3.81
C MET A 383 -0.83 -25.56 -3.48
N GLY A 384 -1.08 -25.81 -2.19
CA GLY A 384 -1.98 -26.90 -1.75
C GLY A 384 -3.38 -26.73 -2.31
N ASP A 385 -3.96 -25.53 -2.23
CA ASP A 385 -5.29 -25.21 -2.76
C ASP A 385 -5.36 -25.37 -4.29
N ILE A 386 -4.35 -24.89 -5.01
CA ILE A 386 -4.28 -25.02 -6.48
C ILE A 386 -4.31 -26.49 -6.89
N TYR A 387 -3.53 -27.35 -6.25
CA TYR A 387 -3.53 -28.78 -6.56
C TYR A 387 -4.79 -29.50 -6.09
N ALA A 388 -5.35 -29.15 -4.93
CA ALA A 388 -6.56 -29.77 -4.39
C ALA A 388 -7.83 -29.37 -5.16
N SER A 389 -7.91 -28.14 -5.67
CA SER A 389 -9.10 -27.65 -6.39
C SER A 389 -9.26 -28.21 -7.80
N GLY A 390 -8.17 -28.69 -8.40
CA GLY A 390 -8.18 -29.15 -9.78
C GLY A 390 -8.25 -28.04 -10.82
N VAL A 391 -7.93 -26.79 -10.45
CA VAL A 391 -7.90 -25.65 -11.39
C VAL A 391 -6.93 -25.89 -12.55
N LEU A 392 -5.93 -26.75 -12.37
CA LEU A 392 -5.00 -27.21 -13.40
C LEU A 392 -5.51 -28.41 -14.23
N GLY A 393 -6.80 -28.77 -14.10
CA GLY A 393 -7.47 -29.87 -14.80
C GLY A 393 -8.09 -30.86 -13.83
N LYS A 394 -7.32 -31.77 -13.23
CA LYS A 394 -7.81 -32.70 -12.19
C LYS A 394 -7.10 -32.45 -10.86
N PRO A 395 -7.78 -32.63 -9.72
CA PRO A 395 -7.15 -32.57 -8.43
C PRO A 395 -5.96 -33.53 -8.32
N ASP A 396 -4.83 -33.02 -7.83
CA ASP A 396 -3.65 -33.82 -7.44
C ASP A 396 -3.47 -33.73 -5.92
N PHE A 397 -4.18 -34.57 -5.21
CA PHE A 397 -4.11 -34.60 -3.75
C PHE A 397 -2.75 -35.03 -3.21
N GLY A 398 -1.93 -35.74 -4.03
CA GLY A 398 -0.57 -36.08 -3.65
C GLY A 398 0.35 -34.85 -3.60
N GLN A 399 0.23 -33.96 -4.56
CA GLN A 399 0.94 -32.67 -4.54
C GLN A 399 0.34 -31.74 -3.49
N ALA A 400 -0.98 -31.64 -3.39
CA ALA A 400 -1.65 -30.85 -2.36
C ALA A 400 -1.16 -31.23 -0.95
N LEU A 401 -1.10 -32.53 -0.66
CA LEU A 401 -0.60 -33.06 0.61
C LEU A 401 0.84 -32.62 0.92
N LYS A 402 1.73 -32.64 -0.08
CA LYS A 402 3.12 -32.20 0.12
C LYS A 402 3.21 -30.72 0.48
N TRP A 403 2.45 -29.88 -0.21
CA TRP A 403 2.48 -28.45 -0.01
C TRP A 403 1.80 -28.04 1.30
N TYR A 404 0.62 -28.60 1.60
CA TYR A 404 -0.04 -28.33 2.86
C TYR A 404 0.77 -28.77 4.07
N ARG A 405 1.47 -29.93 4.01
CA ARG A 405 2.34 -30.35 5.10
C ARG A 405 3.43 -29.32 5.40
N LYS A 406 4.12 -28.83 4.37
CA LYS A 406 5.16 -27.80 4.54
C LYS A 406 4.61 -26.52 5.20
N GLY A 407 3.45 -26.05 4.77
CA GLY A 407 2.83 -24.86 5.36
C GLY A 407 2.31 -25.11 6.78
N ALA A 408 1.70 -26.26 7.02
CA ALA A 408 1.17 -26.66 8.33
C ALA A 408 2.30 -26.85 9.38
N GLU A 409 3.45 -27.38 8.98
CA GLU A 409 4.65 -27.50 9.83
C GLU A 409 5.18 -26.13 10.27
N GLN A 410 4.97 -25.09 9.48
CA GLN A 410 5.28 -23.70 9.82
C GLN A 410 4.14 -23.00 10.61
N GLY A 411 3.06 -23.72 10.89
CA GLY A 411 1.92 -23.19 11.64
C GLY A 411 0.91 -22.40 10.81
N GLN A 412 1.00 -22.38 9.48
CA GLN A 412 0.06 -21.64 8.63
C GLN A 412 -1.36 -22.20 8.71
N SER A 413 -2.32 -21.35 9.09
CA SER A 413 -3.71 -21.74 9.37
C SER A 413 -4.43 -22.37 8.17
N ASP A 414 -4.30 -21.76 6.98
CA ASP A 414 -4.92 -22.26 5.76
C ASP A 414 -4.35 -23.63 5.36
N ALA A 415 -3.03 -23.79 5.50
CA ALA A 415 -2.38 -25.08 5.25
C ALA A 415 -2.81 -26.16 6.26
N GLN A 416 -2.96 -25.81 7.54
CA GLN A 416 -3.48 -26.72 8.56
C GLN A 416 -4.93 -27.10 8.26
N TYR A 417 -5.76 -26.15 7.87
CA TYR A 417 -7.13 -26.39 7.45
C TYR A 417 -7.18 -27.29 6.21
N GLY A 418 -6.44 -26.96 5.14
CA GLY A 418 -6.38 -27.78 3.92
C GLY A 418 -5.91 -29.21 4.18
N LEU A 419 -4.86 -29.38 5.00
CA LEU A 419 -4.38 -30.69 5.42
C LEU A 419 -5.44 -31.45 6.24
N GLY A 420 -6.13 -30.77 7.16
CA GLY A 420 -7.24 -31.31 7.93
C GLY A 420 -8.39 -31.82 7.05
N MET A 421 -8.70 -31.09 5.96
CA MET A 421 -9.71 -31.51 4.98
C MET A 421 -9.28 -32.76 4.22
N LEU A 422 -8.00 -32.88 3.84
CA LEU A 422 -7.49 -34.11 3.20
C LEU A 422 -7.64 -35.32 4.12
N TYR A 423 -7.27 -35.20 5.41
CA TYR A 423 -7.45 -36.26 6.41
C TYR A 423 -8.92 -36.57 6.67
N ALA A 424 -9.79 -35.56 6.74
CA ALA A 424 -11.21 -35.77 6.99
C ALA A 424 -11.91 -36.52 5.87
N ARG A 425 -11.49 -36.34 4.60
CA ARG A 425 -12.08 -36.91 3.39
C ARG A 425 -11.35 -38.16 2.88
N GLY A 426 -10.12 -38.40 3.29
CA GLY A 426 -9.28 -39.46 2.75
C GLY A 426 -8.76 -39.16 1.34
N GLU A 427 -8.54 -37.89 1.02
CA GLU A 427 -8.08 -37.47 -0.29
C GLU A 427 -6.53 -37.46 -0.33
N GLY A 428 -5.96 -38.42 -1.11
CA GLY A 428 -4.52 -38.61 -1.22
C GLY A 428 -3.84 -39.32 -0.04
N LEU A 429 -4.59 -39.67 1.00
CA LEU A 429 -4.14 -40.40 2.19
C LEU A 429 -5.34 -41.09 2.88
N PRO A 430 -5.11 -42.07 3.79
CA PRO A 430 -6.21 -42.68 4.54
C PRO A 430 -6.96 -41.67 5.41
N VAL A 431 -8.28 -41.88 5.59
CA VAL A 431 -9.11 -41.07 6.50
C VAL A 431 -8.56 -41.16 7.92
N ASP A 432 -8.27 -40.00 8.52
CA ASP A 432 -7.93 -39.86 9.93
C ASP A 432 -8.66 -38.64 10.53
N LYS A 433 -9.78 -38.93 11.19
CA LYS A 433 -10.65 -37.89 11.74
C LYS A 433 -10.10 -37.28 13.04
N GLU A 434 -9.25 -37.99 13.74
CA GLU A 434 -8.59 -37.51 14.94
C GLU A 434 -7.53 -36.45 14.55
N GLU A 435 -6.69 -36.76 13.57
CA GLU A 435 -5.70 -35.81 13.05
C GLU A 435 -6.38 -34.62 12.37
N ALA A 436 -7.47 -34.83 11.61
CA ALA A 436 -8.26 -33.74 11.05
C ALA A 436 -8.76 -32.77 12.13
N ARG A 437 -9.34 -33.32 13.23
CA ARG A 437 -9.81 -32.51 14.36
C ARG A 437 -8.69 -31.73 15.03
N ARG A 438 -7.52 -32.32 15.19
CA ARG A 438 -6.32 -31.66 15.75
C ARG A 438 -5.86 -30.50 14.88
N LEU A 439 -5.83 -30.71 13.57
CA LEU A 439 -5.42 -29.68 12.59
C LEU A 439 -6.43 -28.52 12.51
N PHE A 440 -7.74 -28.85 12.49
CA PHE A 440 -8.78 -27.82 12.55
C PHE A 440 -8.73 -27.04 13.86
N ALA A 441 -8.41 -27.67 15.00
CA ALA A 441 -8.26 -26.97 16.27
C ALA A 441 -7.10 -25.97 16.18
N SER A 442 -5.95 -26.38 15.65
CA SER A 442 -4.80 -25.49 15.50
C SER A 442 -5.09 -24.30 14.59
N ALA A 443 -5.83 -24.47 13.50
CA ALA A 443 -6.22 -23.40 12.59
C ALA A 443 -7.34 -22.52 13.18
N ALA A 444 -8.29 -23.10 13.91
CA ALA A 444 -9.39 -22.40 14.58
C ALA A 444 -8.89 -21.47 15.70
N ASP A 445 -7.89 -21.93 16.46
CA ASP A 445 -7.25 -21.13 17.54
C ASP A 445 -6.48 -19.93 16.98
N GLN A 446 -6.08 -19.97 15.70
CA GLN A 446 -5.51 -18.84 14.97
C GLN A 446 -6.57 -17.91 14.36
N GLY A 447 -7.86 -18.21 14.53
CA GLY A 447 -8.96 -17.38 14.09
C GLY A 447 -9.53 -17.71 12.72
N LEU A 448 -9.09 -18.76 12.03
CA LEU A 448 -9.61 -19.13 10.71
C LEU A 448 -11.07 -19.61 10.83
N GLY A 449 -12.01 -18.84 10.26
CA GLY A 449 -13.44 -19.05 10.42
C GLY A 449 -13.93 -20.40 9.89
N GLU A 450 -13.42 -20.83 8.74
CA GLU A 450 -13.72 -22.14 8.15
C GLU A 450 -13.27 -23.28 9.08
N ALA A 451 -12.09 -23.17 9.68
CA ALA A 451 -11.59 -24.15 10.63
C ALA A 451 -12.43 -24.17 11.91
N GLN A 452 -12.87 -23.01 12.41
CA GLN A 452 -13.78 -22.90 13.54
C GLN A 452 -15.12 -23.59 13.25
N LEU A 453 -15.69 -23.38 12.06
CA LEU A 453 -16.91 -24.05 11.63
C LEU A 453 -16.74 -25.57 11.61
N TYR A 454 -15.70 -26.09 10.93
CA TYR A 454 -15.48 -27.54 10.81
C TYR A 454 -15.13 -28.18 12.16
N LEU A 455 -14.33 -27.54 12.98
CA LEU A 455 -14.08 -27.99 14.35
C LEU A 455 -15.38 -28.05 15.17
N GLY A 456 -16.23 -27.02 15.06
CA GLY A 456 -17.55 -27.01 15.68
C GLY A 456 -18.41 -28.23 15.28
N ILE A 457 -18.40 -28.59 13.99
CA ILE A 457 -19.11 -29.78 13.47
C ILE A 457 -18.56 -31.07 14.10
N LEU A 458 -17.23 -31.24 14.10
CA LEU A 458 -16.61 -32.45 14.65
C LEU A 458 -16.85 -32.57 16.17
N LEU A 459 -16.89 -31.43 16.88
CA LEU A 459 -17.21 -31.37 18.31
C LEU A 459 -18.69 -31.65 18.59
N GLU A 460 -19.63 -31.15 17.77
CA GLU A 460 -21.07 -31.43 17.92
C GLU A 460 -21.36 -32.90 17.71
N GLU A 461 -20.75 -33.51 16.70
CA GLU A 461 -21.01 -34.87 16.26
C GLU A 461 -20.17 -35.93 16.98
N GLY A 462 -19.13 -35.53 17.73
CA GLY A 462 -18.20 -36.42 18.40
C GLY A 462 -17.31 -37.20 17.43
N VAL A 463 -16.95 -36.56 16.32
CA VAL A 463 -16.08 -37.16 15.30
C VAL A 463 -14.62 -36.84 15.60
N GLY A 464 -13.77 -37.87 15.55
CA GLY A 464 -12.34 -37.74 15.90
C GLY A 464 -12.09 -37.49 17.38
N GLY A 465 -13.08 -37.82 18.26
CA GLY A 465 -12.99 -37.67 19.71
C GLY A 465 -14.38 -37.49 20.35
N PRO A 466 -14.47 -37.33 21.66
CA PRO A 466 -15.74 -37.16 22.35
C PRO A 466 -16.49 -35.92 21.89
N ALA A 467 -17.83 -36.00 21.87
CA ALA A 467 -18.67 -34.84 21.59
C ALA A 467 -18.58 -33.81 22.72
N ASP A 468 -18.52 -32.52 22.33
CA ASP A 468 -18.47 -31.39 23.25
C ASP A 468 -19.32 -30.24 22.68
N LYS A 469 -20.61 -30.27 23.00
CA LYS A 469 -21.56 -29.24 22.49
C LYS A 469 -21.25 -27.83 22.99
N PRO A 470 -20.83 -27.59 24.24
CA PRO A 470 -20.41 -26.27 24.70
C PRO A 470 -19.27 -25.69 23.86
N LYS A 471 -18.21 -26.47 23.59
CA LYS A 471 -17.13 -26.05 22.72
C LYS A 471 -17.59 -25.88 21.28
N ALA A 472 -18.45 -26.75 20.75
CA ALA A 472 -19.05 -26.59 19.43
C ALA A 472 -19.76 -25.23 19.30
N THR A 473 -20.60 -24.88 20.30
CA THR A 473 -21.29 -23.58 20.36
C THR A 473 -20.31 -22.42 20.33
N HIS A 474 -19.23 -22.52 21.11
CA HIS A 474 -18.18 -21.49 21.15
C HIS A 474 -17.54 -21.27 19.77
N TYR A 475 -17.09 -22.32 19.10
CA TYR A 475 -16.45 -22.20 17.79
C TYR A 475 -17.44 -21.78 16.69
N TYR A 476 -18.69 -22.26 16.74
CA TYR A 476 -19.74 -21.77 15.83
C TYR A 476 -19.98 -20.27 16.02
N LYS A 477 -19.96 -19.78 17.27
CA LYS A 477 -20.14 -18.36 17.55
C LYS A 477 -19.00 -17.52 16.97
N LEU A 478 -17.75 -17.93 17.18
CA LEU A 478 -16.59 -17.25 16.59
C LEU A 478 -16.68 -17.18 15.05
N ALA A 479 -17.05 -18.29 14.39
CA ALA A 479 -17.20 -18.32 12.94
C ALA A 479 -18.42 -17.52 12.46
N ALA A 480 -19.53 -17.52 13.22
CA ALA A 480 -20.74 -16.76 12.90
C ALA A 480 -20.52 -15.25 13.01
N GLU A 481 -19.73 -14.81 13.99
CA GLU A 481 -19.32 -13.41 14.15
C GLU A 481 -18.42 -12.93 13.00
N GLN A 482 -17.68 -13.83 12.34
CA GLN A 482 -16.96 -13.55 11.10
C GLN A 482 -17.85 -13.56 9.85
N GLY A 483 -19.16 -13.72 10.02
CA GLY A 483 -20.14 -13.66 8.93
C GLY A 483 -20.28 -14.94 8.11
N LEU A 484 -19.75 -16.10 8.54
CA LEU A 484 -19.92 -17.35 7.82
C LEU A 484 -21.39 -17.84 7.90
N PRO A 485 -22.14 -17.87 6.79
CA PRO A 485 -23.56 -18.23 6.84
C PRO A 485 -23.81 -19.65 7.37
N ALA A 486 -22.93 -20.60 7.04
CA ALA A 486 -23.03 -21.97 7.53
C ALA A 486 -22.85 -22.06 9.07
N ALA A 487 -21.95 -21.25 9.63
CA ALA A 487 -21.75 -21.16 11.08
C ALA A 487 -22.94 -20.50 11.77
N GLN A 488 -23.45 -19.41 11.20
CA GLN A 488 -24.67 -18.72 11.68
C GLN A 488 -25.86 -19.69 11.72
N PHE A 489 -26.07 -20.48 10.67
CA PHE A 489 -27.11 -21.50 10.61
C PHE A 489 -26.88 -22.58 11.67
N ARG A 490 -25.66 -23.14 11.77
CA ARG A 490 -25.34 -24.19 12.75
C ARG A 490 -25.53 -23.71 14.18
N LEU A 491 -25.05 -22.53 14.50
CA LEU A 491 -25.22 -21.89 15.80
C LEU A 491 -26.70 -21.69 16.14
N GLY A 492 -27.45 -21.09 15.22
CA GLY A 492 -28.88 -20.87 15.41
C GLY A 492 -29.69 -22.17 15.58
N ALA A 493 -29.35 -23.18 14.79
CA ALA A 493 -29.98 -24.50 14.91
C ALA A 493 -29.64 -25.22 16.22
N LEU A 494 -28.41 -25.07 16.71
CA LEU A 494 -27.96 -25.68 17.97
C LEU A 494 -28.61 -24.98 19.19
N LEU A 495 -28.58 -23.67 19.25
CA LEU A 495 -29.20 -22.86 20.32
C LEU A 495 -30.73 -23.03 20.33
N GLY A 496 -31.38 -23.10 19.17
CA GLY A 496 -32.83 -23.27 19.04
C GLY A 496 -33.37 -24.59 19.56
N ARG A 497 -32.50 -25.58 19.85
CA ARG A 497 -32.90 -26.84 20.52
C ARG A 497 -33.19 -26.64 22.01
N ASN A 498 -32.63 -25.61 22.63
CA ASN A 498 -32.93 -25.26 24.03
C ASN A 498 -34.18 -24.42 24.14
N LYS A 499 -35.34 -25.11 24.26
CA LYS A 499 -36.65 -24.46 24.32
C LYS A 499 -36.95 -23.77 25.65
N GLU A 500 -36.16 -24.02 26.70
CA GLU A 500 -36.37 -23.46 28.02
C GLU A 500 -35.76 -22.07 28.16
N SER A 501 -34.65 -21.82 27.49
CA SER A 501 -33.94 -20.54 27.53
C SER A 501 -34.53 -19.54 26.52
N VAL A 502 -35.10 -18.45 27.01
CA VAL A 502 -35.58 -17.32 26.18
C VAL A 502 -34.41 -16.67 25.46
N SER A 503 -33.28 -16.46 26.17
CA SER A 503 -32.09 -15.87 25.62
C SER A 503 -31.54 -16.67 24.43
N ASP A 504 -31.46 -18.01 24.58
CA ASP A 504 -30.95 -18.86 23.50
C ASP A 504 -31.88 -18.86 22.28
N ARG A 505 -33.20 -18.76 22.49
CA ARG A 505 -34.16 -18.62 21.38
C ARG A 505 -34.01 -17.29 20.63
N ILE A 506 -33.82 -16.21 21.35
CA ILE A 506 -33.61 -14.89 20.74
C ILE A 506 -32.30 -14.90 19.94
N GLU A 507 -31.21 -15.39 20.53
CA GLU A 507 -29.92 -15.51 19.84
C GLU A 507 -29.99 -16.47 18.65
N ALA A 508 -30.68 -17.61 18.79
CA ALA A 508 -30.92 -18.55 17.70
C ALA A 508 -31.66 -17.92 16.52
N TYR A 509 -32.74 -17.17 16.83
CA TYR A 509 -33.54 -16.52 15.80
C TYR A 509 -32.72 -15.45 15.04
N LYS A 510 -31.93 -14.63 15.77
CA LYS A 510 -30.97 -13.67 15.19
C LYS A 510 -30.05 -14.35 14.18
N TRP A 511 -29.35 -15.41 14.58
CA TRP A 511 -28.37 -16.07 13.72
C TRP A 511 -29.02 -16.78 12.53
N LEU A 512 -30.19 -17.40 12.70
CA LEU A 512 -30.93 -17.97 11.57
C LEU A 512 -31.39 -16.89 10.58
N MET A 513 -31.79 -15.71 11.04
CA MET A 513 -32.11 -14.58 10.16
C MET A 513 -30.91 -14.09 9.35
N LEU A 514 -29.75 -14.01 9.97
CA LEU A 514 -28.52 -13.60 9.29
C LEU A 514 -28.07 -14.63 8.25
N ALA A 515 -28.28 -15.94 8.54
CA ALA A 515 -27.97 -17.01 7.61
C ALA A 515 -28.98 -17.15 6.44
N GLN A 516 -30.20 -16.61 6.58
CA GLN A 516 -31.33 -16.87 5.66
C GLN A 516 -31.03 -16.53 4.20
N PRO A 517 -30.37 -15.38 3.86
CA PRO A 517 -30.10 -15.05 2.46
C PRO A 517 -29.26 -16.13 1.74
N SER A 518 -28.32 -16.73 2.44
CA SER A 518 -27.37 -17.72 1.88
C SER A 518 -27.79 -19.17 2.12
N ILE A 519 -28.56 -19.44 3.17
CA ILE A 519 -28.96 -20.80 3.58
C ILE A 519 -30.51 -20.92 3.62
N PRO A 520 -31.18 -21.39 2.55
CA PRO A 520 -32.63 -21.46 2.49
C PRO A 520 -33.27 -22.32 3.61
N LYS A 521 -32.57 -23.32 4.12
CA LYS A 521 -33.01 -24.13 5.27
C LYS A 521 -33.24 -23.33 6.55
N SER A 522 -32.64 -22.13 6.66
CA SER A 522 -32.85 -21.23 7.79
C SER A 522 -34.30 -20.79 7.90
N SER A 523 -35.03 -20.63 6.78
CA SER A 523 -36.44 -20.23 6.77
C SER A 523 -37.33 -21.24 7.50
N THR A 524 -37.09 -22.54 7.32
CA THR A 524 -37.83 -23.58 8.03
C THR A 524 -37.54 -23.54 9.53
N ALA A 525 -36.25 -23.43 9.90
CA ALA A 525 -35.84 -23.34 11.29
C ALA A 525 -36.40 -22.08 11.99
N LEU A 526 -36.42 -20.94 11.29
CA LEU A 526 -37.02 -19.70 11.77
C LEU A 526 -38.53 -19.84 12.04
N ASN A 527 -39.26 -20.45 11.10
CA ASN A 527 -40.70 -20.65 11.24
C ASN A 527 -41.03 -21.58 12.43
N ASP A 528 -40.22 -22.60 12.64
CA ASP A 528 -40.41 -23.53 13.76
C ASP A 528 -40.07 -22.87 15.10
N LEU A 529 -38.99 -22.11 15.15
CA LEU A 529 -38.57 -21.41 16.37
C LEU A 529 -39.58 -20.31 16.75
N ARG A 530 -40.14 -19.61 15.77
CA ARG A 530 -41.15 -18.55 15.95
C ARG A 530 -42.39 -19.03 16.66
N LYS A 531 -42.81 -20.29 16.47
CA LYS A 531 -43.96 -20.87 17.15
C LYS A 531 -43.83 -20.91 18.67
N SER A 532 -42.59 -20.87 19.18
CA SER A 532 -42.26 -20.91 20.61
C SER A 532 -41.80 -19.57 21.18
N MET A 533 -41.89 -18.49 20.41
CA MET A 533 -41.44 -17.17 20.80
C MET A 533 -42.60 -16.16 20.92
N SER A 534 -42.48 -15.25 21.88
CA SER A 534 -43.37 -14.11 21.95
C SER A 534 -43.10 -13.09 20.86
N ALA A 535 -44.02 -12.17 20.59
CA ALA A 535 -43.80 -11.07 19.65
C ALA A 535 -42.64 -10.15 20.10
N GLU A 536 -42.48 -9.98 21.41
CA GLU A 536 -41.36 -9.22 22.00
C GLU A 536 -40.01 -9.86 21.76
N ASP A 537 -39.91 -11.18 21.93
CA ASP A 537 -38.67 -11.94 21.68
C ASP A 537 -38.26 -11.88 20.21
N VAL A 538 -39.22 -12.01 19.29
CA VAL A 538 -38.97 -11.85 17.85
C VAL A 538 -38.50 -10.42 17.52
N ALA A 539 -39.12 -9.41 18.11
CA ALA A 539 -38.71 -8.02 17.93
C ALA A 539 -37.30 -7.76 18.49
N ALA A 540 -36.96 -8.37 19.63
CA ALA A 540 -35.62 -8.29 20.21
C ALA A 540 -34.56 -8.95 19.30
N ALA A 541 -34.84 -10.13 18.76
CA ALA A 541 -33.97 -10.84 17.84
C ALA A 541 -33.74 -10.04 16.53
N ASN A 542 -34.81 -9.43 16.00
CA ASN A 542 -34.71 -8.57 14.81
C ASN A 542 -33.80 -7.36 15.08
N ARG A 543 -33.97 -6.67 16.21
CA ARG A 543 -33.08 -5.56 16.58
C ARG A 543 -31.62 -6.01 16.65
N GLN A 544 -31.33 -7.12 17.31
CA GLN A 544 -29.96 -7.66 17.41
C GLN A 544 -29.38 -8.02 16.04
N ALA A 545 -30.18 -8.56 15.11
CA ALA A 545 -29.74 -8.87 13.76
C ALA A 545 -29.40 -7.58 12.98
N ASP A 546 -30.24 -6.55 13.10
CA ASP A 546 -30.02 -5.25 12.44
C ASP A 546 -28.81 -4.50 13.03
N GLU A 547 -28.60 -4.57 14.33
CA GLU A 547 -27.39 -4.04 14.99
C GLU A 547 -26.14 -4.75 14.50
N TRP A 548 -26.19 -6.08 14.37
CA TRP A 548 -25.06 -6.84 13.84
C TRP A 548 -24.76 -6.47 12.38
N ARG A 549 -25.77 -6.33 11.49
CA ARG A 549 -25.59 -5.89 10.11
C ARG A 549 -24.96 -4.48 10.02
N LYS A 550 -25.42 -3.56 10.88
CA LYS A 550 -24.84 -2.19 10.95
C LYS A 550 -23.38 -2.19 11.39
N ALA A 551 -23.01 -3.08 12.29
CA ALA A 551 -21.64 -3.24 12.76
C ALA A 551 -20.72 -3.93 11.72
N HIS A 552 -21.32 -4.68 10.75
CA HIS A 552 -20.59 -5.44 9.73
C HIS A 552 -21.05 -5.07 8.31
N PRO A 553 -20.89 -3.81 7.86
CA PRO A 553 -21.42 -3.32 6.58
C PRO A 553 -20.75 -3.98 5.35
N GLN A 554 -19.62 -4.65 5.53
CA GLN A 554 -18.87 -5.31 4.47
C GLN A 554 -19.31 -6.76 4.22
N MET A 555 -20.21 -7.29 5.06
CA MET A 555 -20.71 -8.65 4.88
C MET A 555 -21.88 -8.65 3.88
N PRO A 556 -22.00 -9.68 3.00
CA PRO A 556 -23.12 -9.78 2.08
C PRO A 556 -24.44 -9.79 2.88
N GLN A 557 -25.37 -8.92 2.46
CA GLN A 557 -26.69 -8.75 3.07
C GLN A 557 -27.67 -9.79 2.56
#